data_6500e58ae4457afe2faced64a42c838b
#
_entry.id   6500e58ae4457afe2faced64a42c838b
#
_cell.length_a   1.000
_cell.length_b   1.000
_cell.length_c   1.000
_cell.angle_alpha   90.00
_cell.angle_beta   90.00
_cell.angle_gamma   90.00
#
_symmetry.space_group_name_H-M   'P 1'
#
loop_
_entity.id
_entity.type
_entity.pdbx_description
1 polymer ?
#
loop_
_entity_poly.entity_id
_entity_poly.type
_entity_poly.pdbx_seq_one_letter_code
_entity_poly.pdbx_strand_id
1 'polypeptide(L)'
;MVSQIINTIKPSQISGSDPQSSKYLIVPIFIFFALIIFALIRGPQIISPSGIGTAIMVSTPLILATYALTVLALAGRVTVDLSMGPLIGFINVTTIQLYGAGYIQSPVAYFVCAIAIGVIYQFLYALIVLFVRVQPIIVALSMFLAFSGINLVILPRPGGRAPDWMLSWSAGTEIIQPVLILLIFSTLIWYALTHTAFWLSLIHI
;
A
#
# COMPACT_ATOMS: atom_id res chain seq x y z
N MET A 1 -19.35 40.56 22.27
CA MET A 1 -19.04 40.11 20.90
C MET A 1 -18.60 38.65 20.86
N VAL A 2 -17.81 38.16 21.79
CA VAL A 2 -17.38 36.75 21.86
C VAL A 2 -18.50 35.76 22.21
N SER A 3 -19.47 36.18 23.06
CA SER A 3 -20.59 35.33 23.48
C SER A 3 -21.63 35.03 22.38
N GLN A 4 -21.68 35.85 21.34
CA GLN A 4 -22.58 35.59 20.20
C GLN A 4 -22.00 34.59 19.20
N ILE A 5 -20.69 34.42 19.14
CA ILE A 5 -20.02 33.45 18.24
C ILE A 5 -20.18 32.02 18.76
N ILE A 6 -20.20 31.85 20.10
CA ILE A 6 -20.34 30.54 20.74
C ILE A 6 -21.73 29.93 20.55
N ASN A 7 -22.78 30.77 20.44
CA ASN A 7 -24.16 30.31 20.26
C ASN A 7 -24.52 29.98 18.79
N THR A 8 -23.63 30.24 17.84
CA THR A 8 -23.89 29.98 16.39
C THR A 8 -23.37 28.60 15.95
N ILE A 9 -22.55 27.94 16.77
CA ILE A 9 -22.07 26.58 16.48
C ILE A 9 -23.13 25.60 17.02
N LYS A 10 -24.05 25.20 16.16
CA LYS A 10 -25.00 24.13 16.49
C LYS A 10 -24.23 22.84 16.80
N PRO A 11 -24.50 22.16 17.93
CA PRO A 11 -23.86 20.89 18.31
C PRO A 11 -24.04 19.75 17.27
N SER A 12 -24.98 19.93 16.35
CA SER A 12 -25.28 18.96 15.29
C SER A 12 -24.21 18.85 14.19
N GLN A 13 -23.22 19.75 14.16
CA GLN A 13 -22.11 19.67 13.18
C GLN A 13 -20.89 18.89 13.67
N ILE A 14 -20.91 18.43 14.93
CA ILE A 14 -19.79 17.64 15.49
C ILE A 14 -20.10 16.14 15.49
N SER A 15 -21.34 15.75 15.20
CA SER A 15 -21.69 14.33 15.07
C SER A 15 -21.34 13.84 13.67
N GLY A 16 -20.15 13.23 13.53
CA GLY A 16 -19.55 12.74 12.29
C GLY A 16 -20.19 11.48 11.71
N SER A 17 -21.50 11.45 11.60
CA SER A 17 -22.21 10.47 10.77
C SER A 17 -23.26 11.20 9.94
N ASP A 18 -22.77 11.91 8.91
CA ASP A 18 -23.65 12.43 7.89
C ASP A 18 -24.26 11.22 7.14
N PRO A 19 -25.60 11.00 7.19
CA PRO A 19 -26.23 9.86 6.48
C PRO A 19 -25.99 9.92 4.97
N GLN A 20 -25.52 11.05 4.45
CA GLN A 20 -25.15 11.20 3.04
C GLN A 20 -23.81 10.52 2.71
N SER A 21 -22.85 10.45 3.63
CA SER A 21 -21.54 9.81 3.35
C SER A 21 -21.69 8.31 3.07
N SER A 22 -22.63 7.66 3.72
CA SER A 22 -22.96 6.24 3.52
C SER A 22 -23.50 5.94 2.10
N LYS A 23 -24.20 6.89 1.49
CA LYS A 23 -24.79 6.70 0.15
C LYS A 23 -23.73 6.62 -0.95
N TYR A 24 -22.60 7.31 -0.80
CA TYR A 24 -21.51 7.26 -1.79
C TYR A 24 -20.81 5.90 -1.82
N LEU A 25 -20.87 5.13 -0.72
CA LEU A 25 -20.30 3.79 -0.65
C LEU A 25 -21.16 2.73 -1.35
N ILE A 26 -22.45 2.98 -1.55
CA ILE A 26 -23.36 2.01 -2.17
C ILE A 26 -22.93 1.70 -3.60
N VAL A 27 -22.53 2.70 -4.37
CA VAL A 27 -22.13 2.52 -5.77
C VAL A 27 -20.87 1.66 -5.90
N PRO A 28 -19.75 1.95 -5.21
CA PRO A 28 -18.57 1.09 -5.22
C PRO A 28 -18.85 -0.33 -4.74
N ILE A 29 -19.65 -0.49 -3.68
CA ILE A 29 -20.03 -1.80 -3.15
C ILE A 29 -20.85 -2.60 -4.18
N PHE A 30 -21.83 -1.96 -4.81
CA PHE A 30 -22.64 -2.60 -5.86
C PHE A 30 -21.77 -3.04 -7.05
N ILE A 31 -20.90 -2.16 -7.54
CA ILE A 31 -19.95 -2.46 -8.62
C ILE A 31 -19.04 -3.62 -8.23
N PHE A 32 -18.53 -3.63 -7.01
CA PHE A 32 -17.68 -4.71 -6.52
C PHE A 32 -18.38 -6.07 -6.56
N PHE A 33 -19.60 -6.18 -6.04
CA PHE A 33 -20.35 -7.43 -6.08
C PHE A 33 -20.76 -7.81 -7.50
N ALA A 34 -21.16 -6.85 -8.34
CA ALA A 34 -21.49 -7.10 -9.74
C ALA A 34 -20.29 -7.66 -10.51
N LEU A 35 -19.10 -7.12 -10.28
CA LEU A 35 -17.85 -7.62 -10.89
C LEU A 35 -17.50 -9.02 -10.39
N ILE A 36 -17.67 -9.31 -9.10
CA ILE A 36 -17.48 -10.67 -8.57
C ILE A 36 -18.44 -11.66 -9.24
N ILE A 37 -19.73 -11.34 -9.29
CA ILE A 37 -20.73 -12.21 -9.94
C ILE A 37 -20.39 -12.42 -11.41
N PHE A 38 -20.04 -11.36 -12.12
CA PHE A 38 -19.63 -11.46 -13.52
C PHE A 38 -18.37 -12.34 -13.70
N ALA A 39 -17.39 -12.18 -12.83
CA ALA A 39 -16.16 -12.97 -12.86
C ALA A 39 -16.44 -14.47 -12.60
N LEU A 40 -17.34 -14.78 -11.65
CA LEU A 40 -17.76 -16.16 -11.36
C LEU A 40 -18.49 -16.82 -12.51
N ILE A 41 -19.33 -16.08 -13.23
CA ILE A 41 -20.04 -16.60 -14.41
C ILE A 41 -19.08 -16.89 -15.55
N ARG A 42 -18.05 -16.04 -15.73
CA ARG A 42 -17.09 -16.18 -16.84
C ARG A 42 -16.00 -17.19 -16.57
N GLY A 43 -15.65 -17.38 -15.30
CA GLY A 43 -14.53 -18.24 -14.88
C GLY A 43 -14.80 -18.93 -13.55
N PRO A 44 -15.59 -20.00 -13.51
CA PRO A 44 -15.88 -20.72 -12.25
C PRO A 44 -14.60 -21.24 -11.55
N GLN A 45 -13.47 -21.30 -12.27
CA GLN A 45 -12.14 -21.64 -11.73
C GLN A 45 -11.64 -20.66 -10.68
N ILE A 46 -12.23 -19.45 -10.60
CA ILE A 46 -11.87 -18.44 -9.57
C ILE A 46 -12.14 -18.96 -8.16
N ILE A 47 -13.15 -19.85 -8.01
CA ILE A 47 -13.47 -20.47 -6.70
C ILE A 47 -12.55 -21.67 -6.39
N SER A 48 -11.75 -22.12 -7.36
CA SER A 48 -10.79 -23.20 -7.09
C SER A 48 -9.73 -22.77 -6.07
N PRO A 49 -9.10 -23.71 -5.34
CA PRO A 49 -8.02 -23.39 -4.40
C PRO A 49 -6.90 -22.56 -5.06
N SER A 50 -6.55 -22.89 -6.30
CA SER A 50 -5.55 -22.14 -7.08
C SER A 50 -6.03 -20.74 -7.48
N GLY A 51 -7.32 -20.59 -7.82
CA GLY A 51 -7.91 -19.29 -8.15
C GLY A 51 -7.93 -18.35 -6.93
N ILE A 52 -8.37 -18.86 -5.78
CA ILE A 52 -8.36 -18.12 -4.51
C ILE A 52 -6.93 -17.78 -4.09
N GLY A 53 -6.00 -18.75 -4.18
CA GLY A 53 -4.60 -18.53 -3.88
C GLY A 53 -3.97 -17.43 -4.74
N THR A 54 -4.24 -17.44 -6.04
CA THR A 54 -3.78 -16.38 -6.95
C THR A 54 -4.40 -15.02 -6.62
N ALA A 55 -5.70 -14.99 -6.30
CA ALA A 55 -6.37 -13.75 -5.90
C ALA A 55 -5.76 -13.14 -4.62
N ILE A 56 -5.45 -13.97 -3.61
CA ILE A 56 -4.76 -13.54 -2.39
C ILE A 56 -3.38 -12.97 -2.74
N MET A 57 -2.61 -13.65 -3.58
CA MET A 57 -1.27 -13.23 -3.97
C MET A 57 -1.28 -11.87 -4.67
N VAL A 58 -2.18 -11.67 -5.63
CA VAL A 58 -2.27 -10.41 -6.39
C VAL A 58 -2.81 -9.27 -5.54
N SER A 59 -3.75 -9.52 -4.62
CA SER A 59 -4.32 -8.48 -3.77
C SER A 59 -3.44 -8.09 -2.58
N THR A 60 -2.55 -8.95 -2.12
CA THR A 60 -1.69 -8.70 -0.95
C THR A 60 -0.89 -7.39 -1.06
N PRO A 61 -0.13 -7.12 -2.14
CA PRO A 61 0.60 -5.85 -2.28
C PRO A 61 -0.32 -4.62 -2.24
N LEU A 62 -1.51 -4.72 -2.80
CA LEU A 62 -2.49 -3.63 -2.81
C LEU A 62 -3.03 -3.35 -1.41
N ILE A 63 -3.31 -4.39 -0.64
CA ILE A 63 -3.77 -4.27 0.75
C ILE A 63 -2.67 -3.65 1.62
N LEU A 64 -1.43 -4.11 1.50
CA LEU A 64 -0.30 -3.55 2.25
C LEU A 64 -0.02 -2.09 1.87
N ALA A 65 -0.10 -1.75 0.59
CA ALA A 65 0.00 -0.37 0.11
C ALA A 65 -1.13 0.50 0.69
N THR A 66 -2.35 -0.02 0.77
CA THR A 66 -3.49 0.69 1.38
C THR A 66 -3.25 0.97 2.85
N TYR A 67 -2.69 0.03 3.62
CA TYR A 67 -2.32 0.27 5.01
C TYR A 67 -1.30 1.40 5.13
N ALA A 68 -0.24 1.39 4.31
CA ALA A 68 0.78 2.42 4.32
C ALA A 68 0.21 3.80 3.95
N LEU A 69 -0.62 3.88 2.91
CA LEU A 69 -1.27 5.12 2.47
C LEU A 69 -2.26 5.65 3.51
N THR A 70 -2.94 4.79 4.26
CA THR A 70 -3.87 5.22 5.31
C THR A 70 -3.12 5.93 6.44
N VAL A 71 -1.96 5.42 6.87
CA VAL A 71 -1.11 6.11 7.86
C VAL A 71 -0.72 7.49 7.36
N LEU A 72 -0.27 7.57 6.11
CA LEU A 72 0.15 8.83 5.50
C LEU A 72 -1.00 9.84 5.40
N ALA A 73 -2.18 9.38 5.00
CA ALA A 73 -3.39 10.23 4.88
C ALA A 73 -3.85 10.79 6.23
N LEU A 74 -3.68 10.03 7.31
CA LEU A 74 -4.05 10.46 8.66
C LEU A 74 -3.00 11.39 9.29
N ALA A 75 -1.72 11.16 9.01
CA ALA A 75 -0.63 11.96 9.56
C ALA A 75 -0.47 13.32 8.87
N GLY A 76 -0.88 13.48 7.63
CA GLY A 76 -0.66 14.69 6.86
C GLY A 76 -1.87 15.10 6.04
N ARG A 77 -2.51 16.17 6.35
CA ARG A 77 -3.54 16.91 5.58
C ARG A 77 -3.86 16.34 4.19
N VAL A 78 -4.41 15.11 4.13
CA VAL A 78 -4.88 14.44 2.89
C VAL A 78 -3.86 14.49 1.74
N THR A 79 -2.66 14.01 1.97
CA THR A 79 -1.66 13.87 0.91
C THR A 79 -1.65 12.44 0.39
N VAL A 80 -1.89 12.27 -0.90
CA VAL A 80 -1.78 10.96 -1.56
C VAL A 80 -0.35 10.83 -2.08
N ASP A 81 0.36 9.79 -1.65
CA ASP A 81 1.68 9.47 -2.22
C ASP A 81 1.50 8.68 -3.52
N LEU A 82 1.63 9.38 -4.63
CA LEU A 82 1.53 8.79 -5.97
C LEU A 82 2.77 7.96 -6.35
N SER A 83 3.88 8.12 -5.64
CA SER A 83 5.14 7.42 -5.94
C SER A 83 5.16 5.97 -5.49
N MET A 84 4.18 5.53 -4.67
CA MET A 84 4.11 4.18 -4.10
C MET A 84 4.21 3.08 -5.16
N GLY A 85 3.48 3.21 -6.28
CA GLY A 85 3.51 2.21 -7.37
C GLY A 85 4.89 2.04 -7.98
N PRO A 86 5.50 3.10 -8.54
CA PRO A 86 6.87 3.02 -9.07
C PRO A 86 7.94 2.67 -8.03
N LEU A 87 7.76 3.01 -6.75
CA LEU A 87 8.64 2.60 -5.67
C LEU A 87 8.61 1.08 -5.46
N ILE A 88 7.41 0.47 -5.42
CA ILE A 88 7.28 -0.99 -5.35
C ILE A 88 7.98 -1.63 -6.55
N GLY A 89 7.80 -1.07 -7.75
CA GLY A 89 8.52 -1.48 -8.95
C GLY A 89 10.04 -1.37 -8.78
N PHE A 90 10.54 -0.25 -8.25
CA PHE A 90 11.96 -0.02 -8.03
C PHE A 90 12.58 -1.01 -7.04
N ILE A 91 11.90 -1.27 -5.92
CA ILE A 91 12.34 -2.29 -4.95
C ILE A 91 12.41 -3.65 -5.62
N ASN A 92 11.38 -4.04 -6.36
CA ASN A 92 11.31 -5.33 -7.04
C ASN A 92 12.44 -5.49 -8.08
N VAL A 93 12.59 -4.52 -8.97
CA VAL A 93 13.61 -4.55 -10.02
C VAL A 93 15.02 -4.57 -9.44
N THR A 94 15.28 -3.73 -8.43
CA THR A 94 16.60 -3.65 -7.78
C THR A 94 16.95 -4.94 -7.05
N THR A 95 16.02 -5.51 -6.29
CA THR A 95 16.28 -6.76 -5.55
C THR A 95 16.47 -7.94 -6.48
N ILE A 96 15.71 -8.03 -7.59
CA ILE A 96 15.89 -9.08 -8.60
C ILE A 96 17.28 -8.95 -9.25
N GLN A 97 17.72 -7.75 -9.59
CA GLN A 97 19.04 -7.53 -10.20
C GLN A 97 20.18 -7.85 -9.22
N LEU A 98 20.06 -7.44 -7.96
CA LEU A 98 21.05 -7.75 -6.93
C LEU A 98 21.13 -9.27 -6.65
N TYR A 99 19.98 -9.96 -6.69
CA TYR A 99 19.93 -11.42 -6.57
C TYR A 99 20.62 -12.08 -7.78
N GLY A 100 20.29 -11.65 -9.00
CA GLY A 100 20.89 -12.17 -10.23
C GLY A 100 22.40 -11.92 -10.31
N ALA A 101 22.89 -10.81 -9.74
CA ALA A 101 24.31 -10.49 -9.64
C ALA A 101 25.04 -11.23 -8.50
N GLY A 102 24.32 -11.99 -7.66
CA GLY A 102 24.91 -12.77 -6.57
C GLY A 102 25.16 -12.01 -5.26
N TYR A 103 24.76 -10.73 -5.16
CA TYR A 103 24.98 -9.92 -3.94
C TYR A 103 24.06 -10.32 -2.78
N ILE A 104 22.82 -10.69 -3.07
CA ILE A 104 21.83 -11.10 -2.07
C ILE A 104 21.31 -12.50 -2.41
N GLN A 105 21.72 -13.52 -1.66
CA GLN A 105 21.37 -14.92 -1.92
C GLN A 105 20.39 -15.50 -0.88
N SER A 106 20.40 -14.96 0.34
CA SER A 106 19.53 -15.46 1.41
C SER A 106 18.18 -14.72 1.44
N PRO A 107 17.09 -15.40 1.85
CA PRO A 107 15.80 -14.74 2.04
C PRO A 107 15.85 -13.53 2.97
N VAL A 108 16.61 -13.64 4.07
CA VAL A 108 16.77 -12.54 5.04
C VAL A 108 17.43 -11.33 4.39
N ALA A 109 18.53 -11.53 3.62
CA ALA A 109 19.21 -10.44 2.93
C ALA A 109 18.29 -9.77 1.90
N TYR A 110 17.44 -10.54 1.24
CA TYR A 110 16.46 -10.02 0.28
C TYR A 110 15.45 -9.08 0.95
N PHE A 111 14.84 -9.52 2.06
CA PHE A 111 13.89 -8.69 2.80
C PHE A 111 14.54 -7.47 3.45
N VAL A 112 15.73 -7.62 4.04
CA VAL A 112 16.48 -6.50 4.62
C VAL A 112 16.81 -5.46 3.55
N CYS A 113 17.24 -5.89 2.37
CA CYS A 113 17.51 -4.99 1.25
C CYS A 113 16.23 -4.23 0.81
N ALA A 114 15.12 -4.93 0.66
CA ALA A 114 13.85 -4.32 0.28
C ALA A 114 13.38 -3.28 1.30
N ILE A 115 13.46 -3.61 2.59
CA ILE A 115 13.11 -2.69 3.69
C ILE A 115 14.06 -1.49 3.71
N ALA A 116 15.36 -1.72 3.55
CA ALA A 116 16.35 -0.65 3.54
C ALA A 116 16.09 0.36 2.41
N ILE A 117 15.78 -0.11 1.21
CA ILE A 117 15.43 0.76 0.08
C ILE A 117 14.18 1.60 0.42
N GLY A 118 13.15 0.97 0.97
CA GLY A 118 11.91 1.67 1.37
C GLY A 118 12.16 2.72 2.44
N VAL A 119 12.96 2.41 3.47
CA VAL A 119 13.31 3.33 4.56
C VAL A 119 14.13 4.50 4.03
N ILE A 120 15.16 4.24 3.21
CA ILE A 120 15.98 5.29 2.60
C ILE A 120 15.11 6.23 1.75
N TYR A 121 14.23 5.65 0.94
CA TYR A 121 13.30 6.44 0.14
C TYR A 121 12.44 7.34 1.01
N GLN A 122 11.78 6.79 2.01
CA GLN A 122 10.88 7.55 2.88
C GLN A 122 11.62 8.64 3.68
N PHE A 123 12.86 8.37 4.08
CA PHE A 123 13.72 9.34 4.72
C PHE A 123 14.05 10.50 3.77
N LEU A 124 14.46 10.22 2.53
CA LEU A 124 14.73 11.24 1.52
C LEU A 124 13.48 12.07 1.18
N TYR A 125 12.33 11.40 1.04
CA TYR A 125 11.05 12.07 0.82
C TYR A 125 10.75 13.06 1.95
N ALA A 126 10.85 12.61 3.20
CA ALA A 126 10.62 13.45 4.37
C ALA A 126 11.60 14.62 4.45
N LEU A 127 12.87 14.42 4.13
CA LEU A 127 13.87 15.49 4.08
C LEU A 127 13.47 16.56 3.06
N ILE A 128 13.08 16.17 1.86
CA ILE A 128 12.67 17.13 0.81
C ILE A 128 11.45 17.94 1.28
N VAL A 129 10.43 17.27 1.80
CA VAL A 129 9.21 17.94 2.27
C VAL A 129 9.50 18.91 3.41
N LEU A 130 10.33 18.52 4.39
CA LEU A 130 10.61 19.32 5.59
C LEU A 130 11.59 20.45 5.34
N PHE A 131 12.69 20.19 4.63
CA PHE A 131 13.77 21.17 4.47
C PHE A 131 13.57 22.08 3.25
N VAL A 132 13.13 21.52 2.13
CA VAL A 132 12.85 22.30 0.92
C VAL A 132 11.48 22.96 1.00
N ARG A 133 10.61 22.50 1.91
CA ARG A 133 9.26 23.03 2.17
C ARG A 133 8.35 23.00 0.92
N VAL A 134 8.53 21.99 0.08
CA VAL A 134 7.68 21.75 -1.09
C VAL A 134 6.45 20.97 -0.66
N GLN A 135 5.34 21.22 -1.35
CA GLN A 135 4.12 20.45 -1.09
C GLN A 135 4.35 18.95 -1.34
N PRO A 136 3.91 18.06 -0.42
CA PRO A 136 4.13 16.61 -0.52
C PRO A 136 3.68 16.01 -1.86
N ILE A 137 2.58 16.48 -2.42
CA ILE A 137 2.06 15.98 -3.70
C ILE A 137 3.01 16.24 -4.88
N ILE A 138 3.74 17.37 -4.86
CA ILE A 138 4.72 17.72 -5.90
C ILE A 138 5.93 16.79 -5.79
N VAL A 139 6.38 16.54 -4.56
CA VAL A 139 7.49 15.60 -4.29
C VAL A 139 7.08 14.19 -4.74
N ALA A 140 5.89 13.73 -4.36
CA ALA A 140 5.37 12.42 -4.76
C ALA A 140 5.30 12.26 -6.29
N LEU A 141 4.80 13.26 -7.00
CA LEU A 141 4.73 13.23 -8.48
C LEU A 141 6.12 13.23 -9.12
N SER A 142 7.05 14.02 -8.59
CA SER A 142 8.43 14.05 -9.07
C SER A 142 9.12 12.70 -8.87
N MET A 143 8.94 12.07 -7.71
CA MET A 143 9.45 10.74 -7.40
C MET A 143 8.78 9.65 -8.24
N PHE A 144 7.47 9.78 -8.52
CA PHE A 144 6.77 8.90 -9.46
C PHE A 144 7.48 8.86 -10.82
N LEU A 145 7.75 10.03 -11.40
CA LEU A 145 8.41 10.13 -12.71
C LEU A 145 9.86 9.62 -12.65
N ALA A 146 10.60 9.98 -11.58
CA ALA A 146 11.98 9.55 -11.40
C ALA A 146 12.09 8.03 -11.31
N PHE A 147 11.31 7.38 -10.44
CA PHE A 147 11.35 5.92 -10.32
C PHE A 147 10.80 5.20 -11.54
N SER A 148 9.80 5.75 -12.22
CA SER A 148 9.32 5.20 -13.48
C SER A 148 10.42 5.18 -14.53
N GLY A 149 11.20 6.25 -14.63
CA GLY A 149 12.35 6.31 -15.54
C GLY A 149 13.50 5.38 -15.11
N ILE A 150 13.87 5.38 -13.83
CA ILE A 150 14.93 4.53 -13.29
C ILE A 150 14.58 3.05 -13.48
N ASN A 151 13.36 2.63 -13.25
CA ASN A 151 12.92 1.25 -13.45
C ASN A 151 13.14 0.78 -14.90
N LEU A 152 12.85 1.65 -15.86
CA LEU A 152 13.09 1.34 -17.28
C LEU A 152 14.59 1.25 -17.63
N VAL A 153 15.44 1.99 -16.93
CA VAL A 153 16.90 1.92 -17.13
C VAL A 153 17.48 0.65 -16.52
N ILE A 154 17.06 0.28 -15.31
CA ILE A 154 17.58 -0.91 -14.61
C ILE A 154 17.07 -2.19 -15.29
N LEU A 155 15.81 -2.21 -15.70
CA LEU A 155 15.20 -3.37 -16.37
C LEU A 155 14.41 -2.92 -17.62
N PRO A 156 15.11 -2.66 -18.74
CA PRO A 156 14.49 -2.12 -19.96
C PRO A 156 13.54 -3.11 -20.66
N ARG A 157 13.63 -4.40 -20.32
CA ARG A 157 12.74 -5.45 -20.84
C ARG A 157 12.23 -6.29 -19.67
N PRO A 158 10.97 -6.78 -19.74
CA PRO A 158 10.49 -7.75 -18.78
C PRO A 158 11.45 -8.93 -18.69
N GLY A 159 11.92 -9.24 -17.49
CA GLY A 159 12.91 -10.28 -17.27
C GLY A 159 13.36 -10.33 -15.81
N GLY A 160 14.48 -11.01 -15.60
CA GLY A 160 14.97 -11.31 -14.26
C GLY A 160 14.37 -12.60 -13.73
N ARG A 161 15.07 -13.22 -12.80
CA ARG A 161 14.65 -14.46 -12.16
C ARG A 161 14.46 -14.20 -10.68
N ALA A 162 13.24 -14.37 -10.22
CA ALA A 162 12.96 -14.38 -8.80
C ALA A 162 13.64 -15.59 -8.13
N PRO A 163 14.05 -15.49 -6.87
CA PRO A 163 14.61 -16.62 -6.13
C PRO A 163 13.67 -17.83 -6.13
N ASP A 164 14.21 -19.04 -6.20
CA ASP A 164 13.40 -20.27 -6.25
C ASP A 164 12.50 -20.43 -5.00
N TRP A 165 12.97 -19.99 -3.83
CA TRP A 165 12.15 -19.97 -2.61
C TRP A 165 10.94 -19.00 -2.73
N MET A 166 11.11 -17.88 -3.44
CA MET A 166 10.00 -16.93 -3.66
C MET A 166 9.01 -17.47 -4.71
N LEU A 167 9.50 -18.17 -5.72
CA LEU A 167 8.64 -18.82 -6.71
C LEU A 167 7.76 -19.88 -6.06
N SER A 168 8.28 -20.65 -5.10
CA SER A 168 7.47 -21.62 -4.34
C SER A 168 6.39 -20.94 -3.48
N TRP A 169 6.65 -19.74 -2.96
CA TRP A 169 5.69 -18.96 -2.19
C TRP A 169 4.58 -18.35 -3.05
N SER A 170 4.87 -18.09 -4.32
CA SER A 170 3.95 -17.45 -5.26
C SER A 170 3.30 -18.41 -6.26
N ALA A 171 3.48 -19.73 -6.08
CA ALA A 171 2.96 -20.72 -7.00
C ALA A 171 1.43 -20.74 -7.14
N GLY A 172 0.70 -20.16 -6.20
CA GLY A 172 -0.75 -19.97 -6.27
C GLY A 172 -1.56 -21.26 -6.24
N THR A 173 -0.93 -22.40 -5.90
CA THR A 173 -1.57 -23.72 -5.97
C THR A 173 -2.45 -24.03 -4.77
N GLU A 174 -2.18 -23.39 -3.62
CA GLU A 174 -2.86 -23.62 -2.35
C GLU A 174 -3.44 -22.33 -1.78
N ILE A 175 -4.49 -22.45 -0.97
CA ILE A 175 -5.11 -21.31 -0.27
C ILE A 175 -4.17 -20.81 0.83
N ILE A 176 -3.57 -21.73 1.61
CA ILE A 176 -2.67 -21.39 2.71
C ILE A 176 -1.25 -21.29 2.15
N GLN A 177 -0.87 -20.09 1.79
CA GLN A 177 0.46 -19.75 1.25
C GLN A 177 1.23 -18.88 2.25
N PRO A 178 2.58 -18.85 2.20
CA PRO A 178 3.38 -17.94 3.01
C PRO A 178 2.97 -16.47 2.85
N VAL A 179 2.50 -16.07 1.67
CA VAL A 179 1.98 -14.72 1.40
C VAL A 179 0.73 -14.41 2.23
N LEU A 180 -0.18 -15.39 2.41
CA LEU A 180 -1.34 -15.22 3.29
C LEU A 180 -0.93 -15.04 4.75
N ILE A 181 0.06 -15.81 5.21
CA ILE A 181 0.59 -15.69 6.57
C ILE A 181 1.18 -14.29 6.78
N LEU A 182 1.95 -13.80 5.81
CA LEU A 182 2.52 -12.45 5.83
C LEU A 182 1.42 -11.40 5.85
N LEU A 183 0.36 -11.56 5.07
CA LEU A 183 -0.79 -10.65 5.05
C LEU A 183 -1.51 -10.65 6.41
N ILE A 184 -1.78 -11.80 7.00
CA ILE A 184 -2.42 -11.91 8.32
C ILE A 184 -1.55 -11.25 9.38
N PHE A 185 -0.25 -11.53 9.40
CA PHE A 185 0.69 -10.93 10.34
C PHE A 185 0.76 -9.40 10.21
N SER A 186 0.84 -8.90 8.97
CA SER A 186 0.83 -7.45 8.69
C SER A 186 -0.49 -6.81 9.12
N THR A 187 -1.63 -7.49 8.93
CA THR A 187 -2.95 -7.00 9.36
C THR A 187 -3.06 -6.96 10.88
N LEU A 188 -2.50 -7.96 11.59
CA LEU A 188 -2.45 -7.95 13.05
C LEU A 188 -1.58 -6.82 13.59
N ILE A 189 -0.41 -6.58 12.99
CA ILE A 189 0.44 -5.44 13.33
C ILE A 189 -0.32 -4.13 13.07
N TRP A 190 -0.94 -4.00 11.92
CA TRP A 190 -1.76 -2.84 11.59
C TRP A 190 -2.87 -2.61 12.62
N TYR A 191 -3.61 -3.66 12.97
CA TYR A 191 -4.66 -3.61 13.99
C TYR A 191 -4.11 -3.19 15.34
N ALA A 192 -2.99 -3.77 15.78
CA ALA A 192 -2.34 -3.41 17.02
C ALA A 192 -1.90 -1.93 17.03
N LEU A 193 -1.28 -1.46 15.94
CA LEU A 193 -0.84 -0.07 15.81
C LEU A 193 -2.03 0.92 15.89
N THR A 194 -3.16 0.62 15.27
CA THR A 194 -4.35 1.49 15.28
C THR A 194 -4.99 1.61 16.66
N HIS A 195 -4.72 0.66 17.58
CA HIS A 195 -5.24 0.68 18.95
C HIS A 195 -4.22 1.18 19.99
N THR A 196 -3.05 1.67 19.54
CA THR A 196 -2.03 2.23 20.43
C THR A 196 -2.20 3.74 20.63
N ALA A 197 -1.61 4.24 21.73
CA ALA A 197 -1.55 5.68 22.00
C ALA A 197 -0.82 6.46 20.90
N PHE A 198 0.11 5.81 20.18
CA PHE A 198 0.79 6.38 19.03
C PHE A 198 -0.19 6.79 17.93
N TRP A 199 -1.17 5.96 17.63
CA TRP A 199 -2.21 6.25 16.64
C TRP A 199 -3.08 7.45 17.05
N LEU A 200 -3.45 7.51 18.32
CA LEU A 200 -4.20 8.64 18.86
C LEU A 200 -3.38 9.94 18.76
N SER A 201 -2.07 9.90 19.02
CA SER A 201 -1.21 11.09 18.87
C SER A 201 -1.09 11.54 17.40
N LEU A 202 -1.09 10.61 16.45
CA LEU A 202 -1.03 10.91 15.02
C LEU A 202 -2.29 11.65 14.52
N ILE A 203 -3.46 11.31 15.08
CA ILE A 203 -4.75 11.94 14.72
C ILE A 203 -4.86 13.35 15.34
N HIS A 204 -4.16 13.59 16.45
CA HIS A 204 -4.23 14.87 17.18
C HIS A 204 -3.16 15.89 16.76
N ILE A 205 -2.23 15.56 15.87
CA ILE A 205 -1.26 16.47 15.26
C ILE A 205 -1.87 17.17 14.05
#